data_533a4a770efe7c8f50707a9a85764d61
#
_entry.id   533a4a770efe7c8f50707a9a85764d61
#
_cell.length_a   1.000
_cell.length_b   1.000
_cell.length_c   1.000
_cell.angle_alpha   90.00
_cell.angle_beta   90.00
_cell.angle_gamma   90.00
#
_symmetry.space_group_name_H-M   'P 1'
#
loop_
_entity.id
_entity.type
_entity.pdbx_description
1 polymer ?
#
loop_
_entity_poly.entity_id
_entity_poly.type
_entity_poly.pdbx_seq_one_letter_code
_entity_poly.pdbx_strand_id
1 'polypeptide(L)'
;MKRVFPAIILAAALIFLVAALGLDLMTVVIVLLALVAYLSYTIYLSRKELKEFRENLEDKEASEIKVALQSYSYTGELNEICKIIEAIIDSKNTMGQKYNASIENQNLMITNISHDFRTPLTSIMGYIDVYEKTRDEKYLEIIKKKAEELKGLIDGFYDFSRLVSKSYKIDKRVFNLDDFIKEEIVNYYDYYIAKGQMIDVELDRVRCFQDEKNLKIVVDNLISNMMKYSEGGDKIELKLKDGYFELKFSNIAHIVSDDNIERVFERNYTVDKSKNDASSGLGLNIVENLCELMGLEVSVAYKNEIFSILIKGKALN
;
A
#
# COMPACT_ATOMS: atom_id res chain seq x y z
N MET A 1 -14.66 -42.22 -0.81
CA MET A 1 -16.04 -42.68 -0.53
C MET A 1 -16.93 -42.74 -1.77
N LYS A 2 -16.93 -41.74 -2.69
CA LYS A 2 -17.80 -41.74 -3.90
C LYS A 2 -17.62 -42.92 -4.86
N ARG A 3 -16.44 -43.58 -4.90
CA ARG A 3 -16.20 -44.79 -5.75
C ARG A 3 -16.59 -46.10 -5.08
N VAL A 4 -16.62 -46.16 -3.74
CA VAL A 4 -16.93 -47.38 -2.99
C VAL A 4 -18.43 -47.59 -2.85
N PHE A 5 -19.19 -46.50 -2.71
CA PHE A 5 -20.65 -46.54 -2.55
C PHE A 5 -21.40 -47.11 -3.77
N PRO A 6 -21.08 -46.74 -5.02
CA PRO A 6 -21.67 -47.39 -6.21
C PRO A 6 -21.30 -48.88 -6.30
N ALA A 7 -20.09 -49.24 -5.90
CA ALA A 7 -19.64 -50.63 -5.92
C ALA A 7 -20.40 -51.51 -4.91
N ILE A 8 -20.72 -50.96 -3.72
CA ILE A 8 -21.54 -51.66 -2.72
C ILE A 8 -22.98 -51.85 -3.21
N ILE A 9 -23.57 -50.82 -3.83
CA ILE A 9 -24.90 -50.93 -4.41
C ILE A 9 -24.95 -51.95 -5.54
N LEU A 10 -23.94 -51.91 -6.42
CA LEU A 10 -23.80 -52.86 -7.51
C LEU A 10 -23.66 -54.27 -6.99
N ALA A 11 -22.90 -54.46 -5.91
CA ALA A 11 -22.75 -55.73 -5.24
C ALA A 11 -24.04 -56.28 -4.66
N ALA A 12 -24.75 -55.42 -3.93
CA ALA A 12 -26.04 -55.82 -3.36
C ALA A 12 -27.08 -56.16 -4.45
N ALA A 13 -27.13 -55.36 -5.53
CA ALA A 13 -27.98 -55.64 -6.69
C ALA A 13 -27.60 -56.97 -7.39
N LEU A 14 -26.30 -57.25 -7.52
CA LEU A 14 -25.81 -58.47 -8.15
C LEU A 14 -26.12 -59.72 -7.30
N ILE A 15 -25.95 -59.62 -5.98
CA ILE A 15 -26.31 -60.72 -5.04
C ILE A 15 -27.80 -60.96 -5.08
N PHE A 16 -28.62 -59.90 -5.11
CA PHE A 16 -30.08 -60.04 -5.23
C PHE A 16 -30.49 -60.70 -6.57
N LEU A 17 -29.84 -60.29 -7.67
CA LEU A 17 -30.06 -60.80 -8.99
C LEU A 17 -29.68 -62.30 -9.07
N VAL A 18 -28.54 -62.70 -8.48
CA VAL A 18 -28.07 -64.08 -8.41
C VAL A 18 -29.04 -64.93 -7.61
N ALA A 19 -29.53 -64.42 -6.47
CA ALA A 19 -30.53 -65.13 -5.66
C ALA A 19 -31.89 -65.29 -6.39
N ALA A 20 -32.31 -64.27 -7.11
CA ALA A 20 -33.58 -64.27 -7.90
C ALA A 20 -33.52 -65.19 -9.12
N LEU A 21 -32.35 -65.42 -9.70
CA LEU A 21 -32.11 -66.29 -10.85
C LEU A 21 -31.88 -67.76 -10.48
N GLY A 22 -31.85 -68.10 -9.19
CA GLY A 22 -31.66 -69.50 -8.72
C GLY A 22 -30.29 -70.11 -9.10
N LEU A 23 -29.25 -69.26 -9.20
CA LEU A 23 -27.91 -69.66 -9.58
C LEU A 23 -27.26 -70.55 -8.50
N ASP A 24 -26.41 -71.49 -8.91
CA ASP A 24 -25.73 -72.41 -8.02
C ASP A 24 -24.70 -71.67 -7.11
N LEU A 25 -24.31 -72.30 -6.02
CA LEU A 25 -23.37 -71.82 -5.00
C LEU A 25 -22.03 -71.36 -5.62
N MET A 26 -21.55 -72.03 -6.67
CA MET A 26 -20.26 -71.77 -7.30
C MET A 26 -20.30 -70.41 -8.03
N THR A 27 -21.39 -70.07 -8.73
CA THR A 27 -21.54 -68.73 -9.39
C THR A 27 -21.61 -67.61 -8.39
N VAL A 28 -22.25 -67.76 -7.23
CA VAL A 28 -22.27 -66.79 -6.15
C VAL A 28 -20.89 -66.52 -5.62
N VAL A 29 -20.09 -67.60 -5.40
CA VAL A 29 -18.71 -67.45 -4.91
C VAL A 29 -17.81 -66.74 -5.91
N ILE A 30 -17.93 -67.01 -7.21
CA ILE A 30 -17.14 -66.35 -8.26
C ILE A 30 -17.46 -64.86 -8.31
N VAL A 31 -18.75 -64.48 -8.22
CA VAL A 31 -19.18 -63.07 -8.22
C VAL A 31 -18.64 -62.34 -6.99
N LEU A 32 -18.70 -62.95 -5.81
CA LEU A 32 -18.13 -62.37 -4.58
C LEU A 32 -16.61 -62.17 -4.68
N LEU A 33 -15.88 -63.14 -5.20
CA LEU A 33 -14.44 -63.02 -5.41
C LEU A 33 -14.09 -61.89 -6.41
N ALA A 34 -14.81 -61.79 -7.52
CA ALA A 34 -14.65 -60.71 -8.49
C ALA A 34 -14.90 -59.35 -7.86
N LEU A 35 -15.93 -59.23 -7.00
CA LEU A 35 -16.24 -58.01 -6.28
C LEU A 35 -15.13 -57.64 -5.28
N VAL A 36 -14.65 -58.59 -4.51
CA VAL A 36 -13.54 -58.34 -3.57
C VAL A 36 -12.27 -57.89 -4.30
N ALA A 37 -11.97 -58.54 -5.45
CA ALA A 37 -10.85 -58.13 -6.30
C ALA A 37 -11.03 -56.69 -6.84
N TYR A 38 -12.22 -56.36 -7.31
CA TYR A 38 -12.55 -54.98 -7.77
C TYR A 38 -12.41 -53.94 -6.65
N LEU A 39 -12.97 -54.21 -5.47
CA LEU A 39 -12.85 -53.33 -4.31
C LEU A 39 -11.39 -53.17 -3.86
N SER A 40 -10.62 -54.27 -3.82
CA SER A 40 -9.20 -54.22 -3.50
C SER A 40 -8.42 -53.37 -4.51
N TYR A 41 -8.73 -53.52 -5.79
CA TYR A 41 -8.09 -52.72 -6.84
C TYR A 41 -8.43 -51.22 -6.72
N THR A 42 -9.69 -50.87 -6.46
CA THR A 42 -10.08 -49.46 -6.27
C THR A 42 -9.43 -48.80 -5.03
N ILE A 43 -9.30 -49.59 -3.93
CA ILE A 43 -8.59 -49.14 -2.73
C ILE A 43 -7.09 -48.95 -3.02
N TYR A 44 -6.49 -49.87 -3.76
CA TYR A 44 -5.09 -49.73 -4.18
C TYR A 44 -4.83 -48.45 -4.99
N LEU A 45 -5.66 -48.21 -5.98
CA LEU A 45 -5.56 -47.00 -6.81
C LEU A 45 -5.72 -45.71 -5.98
N SER A 46 -6.70 -45.68 -5.07
CA SER A 46 -6.90 -44.49 -4.19
C SER A 46 -5.73 -44.26 -3.24
N ARG A 47 -5.14 -45.34 -2.71
CA ARG A 47 -3.92 -45.24 -1.88
C ARG A 47 -2.71 -44.77 -2.67
N LYS A 48 -2.57 -45.19 -3.92
CA LYS A 48 -1.51 -44.76 -4.82
C LYS A 48 -1.64 -43.24 -5.13
N GLU A 49 -2.83 -42.80 -5.49
CA GLU A 49 -3.10 -41.37 -5.72
C GLU A 49 -2.77 -40.52 -4.48
N LEU A 50 -3.19 -40.95 -3.30
CA LEU A 50 -2.89 -40.26 -2.03
C LEU A 50 -1.40 -40.20 -1.72
N LYS A 51 -0.67 -41.29 -2.01
CA LYS A 51 0.77 -41.34 -1.80
C LYS A 51 1.50 -40.36 -2.72
N GLU A 52 1.17 -40.36 -4.00
CA GLU A 52 1.72 -39.41 -4.99
C GLU A 52 1.41 -37.96 -4.63
N PHE A 53 0.18 -37.69 -4.19
CA PHE A 53 -0.21 -36.36 -3.71
C PHE A 53 0.63 -35.92 -2.51
N ARG A 54 0.83 -36.82 -1.52
CA ARG A 54 1.65 -36.52 -0.34
C ARG A 54 3.11 -36.25 -0.73
N GLU A 55 3.71 -37.10 -1.58
CA GLU A 55 5.10 -36.95 -2.05
C GLU A 55 5.31 -35.63 -2.80
N ASN A 56 4.29 -35.16 -3.54
CA ASN A 56 4.31 -33.85 -4.21
C ASN A 56 4.22 -32.65 -3.25
N LEU A 57 3.76 -32.86 -2.02
CA LEU A 57 3.64 -31.79 -1.00
C LEU A 57 4.81 -31.75 -0.01
N GLU A 58 5.45 -32.91 0.31
CA GLU A 58 6.37 -33.04 1.46
C GLU A 58 7.73 -32.35 1.25
N ASP A 59 8.35 -32.47 0.06
CA ASP A 59 9.76 -32.06 -0.13
C ASP A 59 10.01 -30.99 -1.18
N LYS A 60 8.99 -30.27 -1.63
CA LYS A 60 9.11 -29.32 -2.75
C LYS A 60 8.89 -27.88 -2.31
N GLU A 61 9.64 -26.94 -2.90
CA GLU A 61 9.37 -25.53 -2.78
C GLU A 61 7.99 -25.17 -3.39
N ALA A 62 7.40 -24.06 -2.93
CA ALA A 62 6.02 -23.69 -3.30
C ALA A 62 5.79 -23.60 -4.83
N SER A 63 6.79 -23.18 -5.60
CA SER A 63 6.75 -23.14 -7.07
C SER A 63 6.73 -24.52 -7.71
N GLU A 64 7.52 -25.45 -7.19
CA GLU A 64 7.57 -26.83 -7.66
C GLU A 64 6.30 -27.62 -7.30
N ILE A 65 5.73 -27.38 -6.10
CA ILE A 65 4.44 -27.91 -5.70
C ILE A 65 3.36 -27.51 -6.69
N LYS A 66 3.30 -26.23 -7.06
CA LYS A 66 2.31 -25.73 -8.03
C LYS A 66 2.43 -26.43 -9.38
N VAL A 67 3.63 -26.55 -9.92
CA VAL A 67 3.89 -27.25 -11.21
C VAL A 67 3.50 -28.72 -11.09
N ALA A 68 3.82 -29.38 -9.99
CA ALA A 68 3.48 -30.78 -9.76
C ALA A 68 1.95 -30.97 -9.69
N LEU A 69 1.23 -30.13 -8.96
CA LEU A 69 -0.24 -30.19 -8.84
C LEU A 69 -0.94 -29.98 -10.19
N GLN A 70 -0.44 -29.07 -11.03
CA GLN A 70 -0.97 -28.82 -12.37
C GLN A 70 -0.70 -29.97 -13.35
N SER A 71 0.39 -30.74 -13.15
CA SER A 71 0.79 -31.84 -14.03
C SER A 71 0.01 -33.13 -13.78
N TYR A 72 -0.65 -33.26 -12.63
CA TYR A 72 -1.41 -34.44 -12.26
C TYR A 72 -2.92 -34.18 -12.31
N SER A 73 -3.64 -35.08 -12.99
CA SER A 73 -5.11 -35.03 -13.01
C SER A 73 -5.64 -35.86 -11.85
N TYR A 74 -5.90 -35.20 -10.73
CA TYR A 74 -6.53 -35.84 -9.57
C TYR A 74 -8.07 -35.90 -9.75
N THR A 75 -8.68 -36.89 -9.10
CA THR A 75 -10.12 -37.10 -9.20
C THR A 75 -10.88 -36.50 -8.02
N GLY A 76 -12.03 -35.87 -8.30
CA GLY A 76 -13.01 -35.49 -7.31
C GLY A 76 -12.49 -34.54 -6.22
N GLU A 77 -12.55 -34.98 -4.96
CA GLU A 77 -12.22 -34.16 -3.76
C GLU A 77 -10.76 -33.71 -3.73
N LEU A 78 -9.81 -34.53 -4.24
CA LEU A 78 -8.40 -34.16 -4.33
C LEU A 78 -8.16 -33.00 -5.25
N ASN A 79 -8.91 -32.88 -6.34
CA ASN A 79 -8.77 -31.76 -7.27
C ASN A 79 -9.25 -30.43 -6.64
N GLU A 80 -10.26 -30.45 -5.78
CA GLU A 80 -10.68 -29.29 -5.01
C GLU A 80 -9.61 -28.87 -4.00
N ILE A 81 -8.99 -29.83 -3.32
CA ILE A 81 -7.88 -29.57 -2.39
C ILE A 81 -6.68 -28.96 -3.14
N CYS A 82 -6.33 -29.49 -4.32
CA CYS A 82 -5.27 -28.91 -5.16
C CYS A 82 -5.52 -27.43 -5.47
N LYS A 83 -6.74 -27.07 -5.88
CA LYS A 83 -7.10 -25.68 -6.15
C LYS A 83 -6.95 -24.77 -4.94
N ILE A 84 -7.34 -25.25 -3.76
CA ILE A 84 -7.17 -24.49 -2.50
C ILE A 84 -5.68 -24.29 -2.20
N ILE A 85 -4.87 -25.34 -2.36
CA ILE A 85 -3.41 -25.26 -2.13
C ILE A 85 -2.77 -24.29 -3.14
N GLU A 86 -3.13 -24.35 -4.42
CA GLU A 86 -2.64 -23.41 -5.44
C GLU A 86 -2.99 -21.96 -5.08
N ALA A 87 -4.22 -21.70 -4.64
CA ALA A 87 -4.64 -20.37 -4.21
C ALA A 87 -3.84 -19.85 -2.98
N ILE A 88 -3.53 -20.76 -2.02
CA ILE A 88 -2.71 -20.44 -0.86
C ILE A 88 -1.26 -20.12 -1.28
N ILE A 89 -0.69 -20.90 -2.19
CA ILE A 89 0.66 -20.69 -2.73
C ILE A 89 0.74 -19.35 -3.46
N ASP A 90 -0.24 -19.04 -4.31
CA ASP A 90 -0.30 -17.77 -5.04
C ASP A 90 -0.44 -16.57 -4.09
N SER A 91 -1.27 -16.71 -3.07
CA SER A 91 -1.42 -15.69 -2.01
C SER A 91 -0.09 -15.50 -1.26
N LYS A 92 0.59 -16.59 -0.87
CA LYS A 92 1.90 -16.54 -0.19
C LYS A 92 2.96 -15.85 -1.05
N ASN A 93 3.04 -16.23 -2.35
CA ASN A 93 4.01 -15.66 -3.27
C ASN A 93 3.76 -14.16 -3.49
N THR A 94 2.50 -13.77 -3.69
CA THR A 94 2.09 -12.36 -3.81
C THR A 94 2.43 -11.57 -2.54
N MET A 95 2.18 -12.14 -1.38
CA MET A 95 2.50 -11.53 -0.09
C MET A 95 4.02 -11.40 0.11
N GLY A 96 4.80 -12.42 -0.28
CA GLY A 96 6.26 -12.39 -0.27
C GLY A 96 6.83 -11.31 -1.20
N GLN A 97 6.31 -11.18 -2.41
CA GLN A 97 6.71 -10.13 -3.35
C GLN A 97 6.41 -8.73 -2.79
N LYS A 98 5.20 -8.50 -2.26
CA LYS A 98 4.84 -7.23 -1.61
C LYS A 98 5.73 -6.92 -0.41
N TYR A 99 6.05 -7.92 0.40
CA TYR A 99 6.93 -7.76 1.55
C TYR A 99 8.36 -7.38 1.14
N ASN A 100 8.93 -8.08 0.15
CA ASN A 100 10.26 -7.77 -0.37
C ASN A 100 10.32 -6.39 -1.02
N ALA A 101 9.32 -6.03 -1.82
CA ALA A 101 9.20 -4.68 -2.39
C ALA A 101 9.10 -3.60 -1.30
N SER A 102 8.39 -3.87 -0.20
CA SER A 102 8.33 -2.95 0.94
C SER A 102 9.68 -2.77 1.63
N ILE A 103 10.45 -3.86 1.83
CA ILE A 103 11.80 -3.79 2.41
C ILE A 103 12.75 -3.03 1.49
N GLU A 104 12.73 -3.32 0.19
CA GLU A 104 13.57 -2.64 -0.79
C GLU A 104 13.26 -1.13 -0.81
N ASN A 105 12.00 -0.77 -0.81
CA ASN A 105 11.56 0.62 -0.71
C ASN A 105 12.03 1.29 0.60
N GLN A 106 12.01 0.58 1.74
CA GLN A 106 12.53 1.12 3.00
C GLN A 106 14.04 1.35 2.95
N ASN A 107 14.80 0.41 2.38
CA ASN A 107 16.26 0.53 2.25
C ASN A 107 16.66 1.68 1.31
N LEU A 108 15.97 1.82 0.17
CA LEU A 108 16.16 2.94 -0.74
C LEU A 108 15.86 4.28 -0.04
N MET A 109 14.82 4.33 0.76
CA MET A 109 14.48 5.51 1.52
C MET A 109 15.57 5.90 2.52
N ILE A 110 16.07 4.96 3.33
CA ILE A 110 17.16 5.22 4.29
C ILE A 110 18.40 5.78 3.57
N THR A 111 18.71 5.21 2.39
CA THR A 111 19.84 5.66 1.57
C THR A 111 19.65 7.10 1.09
N ASN A 112 18.46 7.42 0.59
CA ASN A 112 18.15 8.76 0.08
C ASN A 112 18.11 9.80 1.17
N ILE A 113 17.50 9.50 2.32
CA ILE A 113 17.49 10.37 3.50
C ILE A 113 18.92 10.64 3.99
N SER A 114 19.77 9.62 4.00
CA SER A 114 21.18 9.79 4.38
C SER A 114 21.91 10.75 3.44
N HIS A 115 21.61 10.69 2.14
CA HIS A 115 22.13 11.64 1.16
C HIS A 115 21.59 13.05 1.40
N ASP A 116 20.28 13.18 1.61
CA ASP A 116 19.62 14.46 1.82
C ASP A 116 20.06 15.16 3.12
N PHE A 117 20.37 14.41 4.16
CA PHE A 117 20.97 14.95 5.40
C PHE A 117 22.42 15.38 5.19
N ARG A 118 23.19 14.66 4.38
CA ARG A 118 24.61 14.96 4.14
C ARG A 118 24.80 16.30 3.44
N THR A 119 23.93 16.65 2.51
CA THR A 119 24.04 17.87 1.71
C THR A 119 24.01 19.16 2.56
N PRO A 120 22.96 19.44 3.36
CA PRO A 120 22.96 20.62 4.23
C PRO A 120 24.02 20.54 5.31
N LEU A 121 24.33 19.36 5.85
CA LEU A 121 25.38 19.19 6.86
C LEU A 121 26.75 19.56 6.29
N THR A 122 27.08 19.08 5.09
CA THR A 122 28.36 19.44 4.43
C THR A 122 28.41 20.94 4.12
N SER A 123 27.30 21.53 3.73
CA SER A 123 27.22 22.99 3.52
C SER A 123 27.44 23.76 4.82
N ILE A 124 26.81 23.36 5.93
CA ILE A 124 27.03 23.95 7.25
C ILE A 124 28.52 23.91 7.62
N MET A 125 29.15 22.73 7.51
CA MET A 125 30.57 22.58 7.83
C MET A 125 31.46 23.49 6.97
N GLY A 126 31.20 23.51 5.63
CA GLY A 126 31.96 24.39 4.74
C GLY A 126 31.80 25.88 5.02
N TYR A 127 30.59 26.33 5.37
CA TYR A 127 30.35 27.72 5.72
C TYR A 127 30.92 28.09 7.10
N ILE A 128 31.02 27.16 8.03
CA ILE A 128 31.77 27.36 9.30
C ILE A 128 33.22 27.61 9.00
N ASP A 129 33.88 26.79 8.17
CA ASP A 129 35.29 26.97 7.79
C ASP A 129 35.56 28.33 7.12
N VAL A 130 34.60 28.79 6.30
CA VAL A 130 34.71 30.13 5.65
C VAL A 130 34.51 31.23 6.68
N TYR A 131 33.51 31.12 7.56
CA TYR A 131 33.28 32.09 8.63
C TYR A 131 34.49 32.24 9.57
N GLU A 132 35.13 31.14 9.94
CA GLU A 132 36.32 31.15 10.78
C GLU A 132 37.47 31.98 10.16
N LYS A 133 37.61 31.93 8.84
CA LYS A 133 38.65 32.66 8.08
C LYS A 133 38.25 34.11 7.81
N THR A 134 36.98 34.40 7.52
CA THR A 134 36.55 35.72 7.04
C THR A 134 35.91 36.58 8.11
N ARG A 135 35.34 35.95 9.16
CA ARG A 135 34.54 36.58 10.20
C ARG A 135 33.35 37.39 9.68
N ASP A 136 32.86 37.09 8.44
CA ASP A 136 31.75 37.76 7.83
C ASP A 136 30.43 37.13 8.29
N GLU A 137 29.59 37.91 8.99
CA GLU A 137 28.34 37.47 9.63
C GLU A 137 27.30 36.90 8.63
N LYS A 138 27.40 37.27 7.34
CA LYS A 138 26.52 36.71 6.30
C LYS A 138 26.54 35.17 6.27
N TYR A 139 27.70 34.55 6.61
CA TYR A 139 27.81 33.10 6.64
C TYR A 139 27.06 32.48 7.81
N LEU A 140 26.87 33.20 8.91
CA LEU A 140 26.05 32.75 10.05
C LEU A 140 24.58 32.64 9.65
N GLU A 141 24.06 33.56 8.84
CA GLU A 141 22.71 33.48 8.33
C GLU A 141 22.50 32.29 7.40
N ILE A 142 23.51 32.00 6.55
CA ILE A 142 23.48 30.83 5.66
C ILE A 142 23.52 29.53 6.48
N ILE A 143 24.40 29.47 7.50
CA ILE A 143 24.49 28.32 8.41
C ILE A 143 23.15 28.09 9.11
N LYS A 144 22.54 29.16 9.65
CA LYS A 144 21.23 29.08 10.30
C LYS A 144 20.16 28.55 9.35
N LYS A 145 20.07 29.07 8.14
CA LYS A 145 19.13 28.62 7.12
C LYS A 145 19.34 27.12 6.78
N LYS A 146 20.58 26.68 6.63
CA LYS A 146 20.90 25.27 6.35
C LYS A 146 20.62 24.34 7.54
N ALA A 147 20.78 24.83 8.76
CA ALA A 147 20.42 24.10 9.97
C ALA A 147 18.89 23.95 10.11
N GLU A 148 18.11 24.98 9.78
CA GLU A 148 16.66 24.92 9.74
C GLU A 148 16.16 23.95 8.66
N GLU A 149 16.79 23.94 7.48
CA GLU A 149 16.53 22.97 6.41
C GLU A 149 16.79 21.54 6.88
N LEU A 150 17.93 21.27 7.49
CA LEU A 150 18.28 19.94 8.06
C LEU A 150 17.28 19.50 9.13
N LYS A 151 16.86 20.44 10.01
CA LYS A 151 15.85 20.17 11.03
C LYS A 151 14.54 19.72 10.37
N GLY A 152 14.07 20.42 9.35
CA GLY A 152 12.84 20.05 8.62
C GLY A 152 12.91 18.67 7.99
N LEU A 153 14.08 18.27 7.46
CA LEU A 153 14.30 16.92 6.94
C LEU A 153 14.23 15.86 8.04
N ILE A 154 14.80 16.13 9.22
CA ILE A 154 14.77 15.22 10.38
C ILE A 154 13.36 15.07 10.91
N ASP A 155 12.61 16.17 11.04
CA ASP A 155 11.22 16.16 11.52
C ASP A 155 10.34 15.35 10.55
N GLY A 156 10.47 15.57 9.24
CA GLY A 156 9.77 14.78 8.21
C GLY A 156 10.12 13.29 8.25
N PHE A 157 11.39 12.95 8.45
CA PHE A 157 11.82 11.55 8.63
C PHE A 157 11.25 10.91 9.89
N TYR A 158 11.22 11.65 10.99
CA TYR A 158 10.65 11.17 12.24
C TYR A 158 9.16 10.86 12.09
N ASP A 159 8.40 11.77 11.47
CA ASP A 159 6.98 11.57 11.20
C ASP A 159 6.76 10.33 10.32
N PHE A 160 7.52 10.21 9.23
CA PHE A 160 7.47 9.03 8.38
C PHE A 160 7.82 7.73 9.12
N SER A 161 8.89 7.72 9.92
CA SER A 161 9.32 6.53 10.70
C SER A 161 8.22 6.07 11.66
N ARG A 162 7.49 7.00 12.26
CA ARG A 162 6.33 6.71 13.10
C ARG A 162 5.20 6.05 12.30
N LEU A 163 4.92 6.52 11.09
CA LEU A 163 3.86 6.00 10.22
C LEU A 163 4.11 4.56 9.78
N VAL A 164 5.35 4.21 9.47
CA VAL A 164 5.74 2.84 9.05
C VAL A 164 5.73 1.85 10.23
N SER A 165 5.70 2.35 11.45
CA SER A 165 5.63 1.52 12.66
C SER A 165 4.28 0.80 12.74
N LYS A 166 4.29 -0.55 12.88
CA LYS A 166 3.08 -1.38 13.07
C LYS A 166 2.24 -1.01 14.29
N SER A 167 2.76 -0.16 15.19
CA SER A 167 2.11 0.32 16.41
C SER A 167 1.43 1.68 16.26
N TYR A 168 1.48 2.29 15.06
CA TYR A 168 0.86 3.59 14.83
C TYR A 168 -0.66 3.51 14.97
N LYS A 169 -1.21 4.27 15.91
CA LYS A 169 -2.66 4.31 16.17
C LYS A 169 -3.21 5.65 15.73
N ILE A 170 -4.27 5.59 14.95
CA ILE A 170 -5.06 6.76 14.56
C ILE A 170 -6.02 7.11 15.70
N ASP A 171 -5.98 8.34 16.19
CA ASP A 171 -6.83 8.88 17.24
C ASP A 171 -7.88 9.82 16.65
N LYS A 172 -8.98 9.24 16.15
CA LYS A 172 -10.03 10.01 15.48
C LYS A 172 -10.96 10.68 16.49
N ARG A 173 -11.25 11.95 16.25
CA ARG A 173 -12.23 12.75 17.01
C ARG A 173 -13.13 13.59 16.10
N VAL A 174 -14.24 14.06 16.63
CA VAL A 174 -15.15 14.95 15.90
C VAL A 174 -14.71 16.38 16.11
N PHE A 175 -14.52 17.12 15.00
CA PHE A 175 -14.20 18.55 15.04
C PHE A 175 -14.71 19.27 13.79
N ASN A 176 -14.67 20.61 13.81
CA ASN A 176 -15.00 21.46 12.67
C ASN A 176 -13.78 21.59 11.77
N LEU A 177 -13.85 21.02 10.58
CA LEU A 177 -12.72 21.01 9.63
C LEU A 177 -12.40 22.42 9.11
N ASP A 178 -13.41 23.24 8.87
CA ASP A 178 -13.22 24.61 8.43
C ASP A 178 -12.50 25.48 9.46
N ASP A 179 -12.81 25.35 10.75
CA ASP A 179 -12.13 26.08 11.82
C ASP A 179 -10.69 25.61 11.97
N PHE A 180 -10.46 24.29 11.92
CA PHE A 180 -9.12 23.71 11.94
C PHE A 180 -8.26 24.24 10.78
N ILE A 181 -8.76 24.23 9.54
CA ILE A 181 -8.01 24.76 8.36
C ILE A 181 -7.69 26.24 8.52
N LYS A 182 -8.62 27.05 9.04
CA LYS A 182 -8.36 28.48 9.32
C LYS A 182 -7.21 28.67 10.30
N GLU A 183 -7.22 27.91 11.40
CA GLU A 183 -6.16 27.98 12.42
C GLU A 183 -4.79 27.60 11.83
N GLU A 184 -4.73 26.55 11.00
CA GLU A 184 -3.47 26.16 10.39
C GLU A 184 -2.96 27.18 9.37
N ILE A 185 -3.82 27.80 8.56
CA ILE A 185 -3.42 28.82 7.59
C ILE A 185 -2.83 30.06 8.28
N VAL A 186 -3.34 30.44 9.43
CA VAL A 186 -2.82 31.60 10.19
C VAL A 186 -1.33 31.47 10.49
N ASN A 187 -0.84 30.26 10.72
CA ASN A 187 0.57 30.00 11.00
C ASN A 187 1.51 30.36 9.82
N TYR A 188 0.95 30.48 8.60
CA TYR A 188 1.70 30.78 7.37
C TYR A 188 1.46 32.20 6.85
N TYR A 189 0.61 32.97 7.54
CA TYR A 189 0.19 34.31 7.09
C TYR A 189 1.37 35.27 6.91
N ASP A 190 2.29 35.33 7.87
CA ASP A 190 3.48 36.18 7.82
C ASP A 190 4.37 35.90 6.61
N TYR A 191 4.47 34.62 6.21
CA TYR A 191 5.23 34.22 5.02
C TYR A 191 4.62 34.81 3.73
N TYR A 192 3.30 34.69 3.58
CA TYR A 192 2.61 35.20 2.40
C TYR A 192 2.71 36.71 2.32
N ILE A 193 2.58 37.45 3.44
CA ILE A 193 2.79 38.89 3.50
C ILE A 193 4.21 39.25 3.10
N ALA A 194 5.21 38.60 3.64
CA ALA A 194 6.62 38.87 3.35
C ALA A 194 6.98 38.70 1.86
N LYS A 195 6.29 37.81 1.17
CA LYS A 195 6.43 37.60 -0.28
C LYS A 195 5.54 38.50 -1.14
N GLY A 196 4.65 39.27 -0.54
CA GLY A 196 3.66 40.04 -1.29
C GLY A 196 2.66 39.17 -2.05
N GLN A 197 2.48 37.92 -1.63
CA GLN A 197 1.55 36.97 -2.20
C GLN A 197 0.29 36.85 -1.34
N MET A 198 -0.80 36.43 -1.93
CA MET A 198 -2.07 36.18 -1.24
C MET A 198 -2.50 34.75 -1.48
N ILE A 199 -3.05 34.13 -0.45
CA ILE A 199 -3.71 32.84 -0.53
C ILE A 199 -5.22 33.07 -0.54
N ASP A 200 -5.91 32.51 -1.52
CA ASP A 200 -7.38 32.53 -1.59
C ASP A 200 -7.95 31.36 -0.79
N VAL A 201 -8.90 31.65 0.10
CA VAL A 201 -9.43 30.62 1.03
C VAL A 201 -10.95 30.62 0.99
N GLU A 202 -11.53 29.52 0.51
CA GLU A 202 -12.97 29.29 0.44
C GLU A 202 -13.34 28.04 1.23
N LEU A 203 -14.02 28.19 2.38
CA LEU A 203 -14.32 27.08 3.26
C LEU A 203 -15.82 27.00 3.58
N ASP A 204 -16.45 25.90 3.17
CA ASP A 204 -17.76 25.50 3.65
C ASP A 204 -17.67 25.02 5.11
N ARG A 205 -18.76 25.15 5.88
CA ARG A 205 -18.82 24.58 7.23
C ARG A 205 -18.92 23.06 7.14
N VAL A 206 -17.94 22.37 7.69
CA VAL A 206 -17.85 20.91 7.63
C VAL A 206 -17.42 20.36 8.97
N ARG A 207 -18.15 19.37 9.48
CA ARG A 207 -17.71 18.54 10.61
C ARG A 207 -17.21 17.19 10.08
N CYS A 208 -16.13 16.68 10.67
CA CYS A 208 -15.59 15.37 10.30
C CYS A 208 -15.19 14.55 11.53
N PHE A 209 -15.00 13.24 11.33
CA PHE A 209 -14.47 12.32 12.34
C PHE A 209 -13.10 11.83 11.86
N GLN A 210 -12.05 12.56 12.24
CA GLN A 210 -10.70 12.31 11.79
C GLN A 210 -9.66 12.56 12.90
N ASP A 211 -8.42 12.16 12.63
CA ASP A 211 -7.28 12.45 13.50
C ASP A 211 -6.71 13.82 13.17
N GLU A 212 -6.99 14.79 14.04
CA GLU A 212 -6.61 16.19 13.86
C GLU A 212 -5.08 16.38 13.81
N LYS A 213 -4.31 15.60 14.61
CA LYS A 213 -2.85 15.68 14.63
C LYS A 213 -2.24 15.22 13.29
N ASN A 214 -2.77 14.13 12.77
CA ASN A 214 -2.31 13.61 11.49
C ASN A 214 -2.76 14.49 10.32
N LEU A 215 -3.96 15.03 10.40
CA LEU A 215 -4.46 15.96 9.41
C LEU A 215 -3.63 17.27 9.40
N LYS A 216 -3.14 17.72 10.56
CA LYS A 216 -2.20 18.83 10.64
C LYS A 216 -0.92 18.56 9.84
N ILE A 217 -0.32 17.39 10.01
CA ILE A 217 0.89 17.01 9.24
C ILE A 217 0.61 17.03 7.74
N VAL A 218 -0.57 16.55 7.32
CA VAL A 218 -1.00 16.58 5.92
C VAL A 218 -1.10 18.03 5.42
N VAL A 219 -1.80 18.89 6.13
CA VAL A 219 -2.00 20.31 5.76
C VAL A 219 -0.67 21.06 5.72
N ASP A 220 0.19 20.87 6.73
CA ASP A 220 1.52 21.48 6.80
C ASP A 220 2.38 21.09 5.59
N ASN A 221 2.37 19.82 5.19
CA ASN A 221 3.10 19.36 3.99
C ASN A 221 2.54 19.98 2.71
N LEU A 222 1.23 20.10 2.57
CA LEU A 222 0.61 20.67 1.37
C LEU A 222 0.85 22.19 1.27
N ILE A 223 0.71 22.94 2.37
CA ILE A 223 1.01 24.38 2.39
C ILE A 223 2.51 24.60 2.15
N SER A 224 3.40 23.81 2.78
CA SER A 224 4.84 23.88 2.54
C SER A 224 5.21 23.63 1.08
N ASN A 225 4.52 22.71 0.41
CA ASN A 225 4.70 22.48 -1.03
C ASN A 225 4.25 23.70 -1.86
N MET A 226 3.08 24.27 -1.56
CA MET A 226 2.62 25.50 -2.22
C MET A 226 3.67 26.61 -2.03
N MET A 227 4.13 26.84 -0.80
CA MET A 227 5.16 27.86 -0.51
C MET A 227 6.46 27.69 -1.29
N LYS A 228 6.86 26.44 -1.59
CA LYS A 228 8.12 26.15 -2.29
C LYS A 228 8.00 26.22 -3.81
N TYR A 229 6.88 25.74 -4.35
CA TYR A 229 6.74 25.48 -5.78
C TYR A 229 5.72 26.34 -6.49
N SER A 230 4.93 27.12 -5.75
CA SER A 230 3.95 28.04 -6.34
C SER A 230 4.61 29.21 -7.04
N GLU A 231 4.10 29.52 -8.21
CA GLU A 231 4.36 30.73 -8.97
C GLU A 231 3.21 31.76 -8.83
N GLY A 232 2.25 31.47 -7.95
CA GLY A 232 1.10 32.28 -7.62
C GLY A 232 -0.23 31.52 -7.72
N GLY A 233 -1.34 32.23 -7.47
CA GLY A 233 -2.68 31.64 -7.54
C GLY A 233 -2.95 30.58 -6.48
N ASP A 234 -2.33 30.70 -5.32
CA ASP A 234 -2.50 29.79 -4.21
C ASP A 234 -3.93 29.83 -3.70
N LYS A 235 -4.57 28.67 -3.68
CA LYS A 235 -5.96 28.55 -3.25
C LYS A 235 -6.19 27.30 -2.42
N ILE A 236 -6.95 27.45 -1.32
CA ILE A 236 -7.44 26.36 -0.49
C ILE A 236 -8.96 26.39 -0.50
N GLU A 237 -9.58 25.30 -0.93
CA GLU A 237 -11.02 25.14 -1.01
C GLU A 237 -11.48 23.96 -0.19
N LEU A 238 -12.48 24.17 0.67
CA LEU A 238 -13.21 23.11 1.37
C LEU A 238 -14.66 23.16 0.93
N LYS A 239 -15.13 22.10 0.28
CA LYS A 239 -16.51 21.99 -0.18
C LYS A 239 -17.21 20.79 0.46
N LEU A 240 -18.48 20.95 0.80
CA LEU A 240 -19.34 19.86 1.24
C LEU A 240 -20.19 19.39 0.06
N LYS A 241 -20.05 18.12 -0.34
CA LYS A 241 -20.72 17.55 -1.50
C LYS A 241 -21.14 16.11 -1.24
N ASP A 242 -22.43 15.84 -1.37
CA ASP A 242 -23.02 14.49 -1.28
C ASP A 242 -22.62 13.73 0.02
N GLY A 243 -22.49 14.45 1.16
CA GLY A 243 -22.09 13.84 2.44
C GLY A 243 -20.59 13.57 2.58
N TYR A 244 -19.78 14.09 1.64
CA TYR A 244 -18.33 14.07 1.68
C TYR A 244 -17.78 15.48 1.72
N PHE A 245 -16.65 15.66 2.40
CA PHE A 245 -15.85 16.86 2.22
C PHE A 245 -14.81 16.66 1.12
N GLU A 246 -14.57 17.73 0.39
CA GLU A 246 -13.53 17.84 -0.63
C GLU A 246 -12.63 19.01 -0.21
N LEU A 247 -11.42 18.72 0.27
CA LEU A 247 -10.41 19.71 0.64
C LEU A 247 -9.36 19.75 -0.46
N LYS A 248 -9.28 20.89 -1.16
CA LYS A 248 -8.42 21.08 -2.33
C LYS A 248 -7.40 22.15 -2.09
N PHE A 249 -6.15 21.85 -2.37
CA PHE A 249 -5.01 22.77 -2.44
C PHE A 249 -4.62 22.95 -3.90
N SER A 250 -4.49 24.17 -4.37
CA SER A 250 -4.12 24.44 -5.76
C SER A 250 -3.25 25.69 -5.89
N ASN A 251 -2.34 25.66 -6.88
CA ASN A 251 -1.44 26.76 -7.21
C ASN A 251 -1.02 26.69 -8.68
N ILE A 252 -0.54 27.80 -9.22
CA ILE A 252 0.12 27.84 -10.53
C ILE A 252 1.53 27.28 -10.36
N ALA A 253 1.91 26.35 -11.23
CA ALA A 253 3.24 25.76 -11.25
C ALA A 253 3.60 25.32 -12.68
N HIS A 254 4.81 25.62 -13.14
CA HIS A 254 5.30 25.10 -14.41
C HIS A 254 5.91 23.72 -14.24
N ILE A 255 5.14 22.70 -14.63
CA ILE A 255 5.58 21.30 -14.63
C ILE A 255 6.01 20.93 -16.06
N VAL A 256 7.27 20.50 -16.21
CA VAL A 256 7.90 20.32 -17.53
C VAL A 256 7.37 19.09 -18.30
N SER A 257 6.67 18.15 -17.65
CA SER A 257 6.06 17.00 -18.33
C SER A 257 4.77 16.53 -17.64
N ASP A 258 3.73 16.40 -18.44
CA ASP A 258 2.38 16.00 -18.03
C ASP A 258 2.22 14.47 -17.87
N ASP A 259 3.18 13.70 -18.42
CA ASP A 259 2.98 12.28 -18.72
C ASP A 259 2.87 11.34 -17.50
N ASN A 260 3.12 11.83 -16.28
CA ASN A 260 3.04 10.99 -15.07
C ASN A 260 2.82 11.79 -13.78
N ILE A 261 1.84 12.67 -13.77
CA ILE A 261 1.58 13.53 -12.60
C ILE A 261 1.22 12.71 -11.33
N GLU A 262 0.64 11.53 -11.48
CA GLU A 262 0.34 10.63 -10.36
C GLU A 262 1.61 10.17 -9.61
N ARG A 263 2.75 10.20 -10.28
CA ARG A 263 4.05 9.84 -9.68
C ARG A 263 4.57 10.85 -8.67
N VAL A 264 3.94 12.02 -8.52
CA VAL A 264 4.34 13.00 -7.49
C VAL A 264 4.18 12.47 -6.07
N PHE A 265 3.35 11.45 -5.87
CA PHE A 265 3.24 10.72 -4.61
C PHE A 265 4.33 9.64 -4.46
N GLU A 266 4.99 9.26 -5.57
CA GLU A 266 6.13 8.34 -5.47
C GLU A 266 7.26 8.99 -4.67
N ARG A 267 7.92 8.21 -3.85
CA ARG A 267 9.03 8.66 -3.03
C ARG A 267 10.16 9.21 -3.91
N ASN A 268 10.70 10.35 -3.51
CA ASN A 268 11.80 11.04 -4.21
C ASN A 268 11.47 11.50 -5.64
N TYR A 269 10.20 11.55 -6.01
CA TYR A 269 9.82 12.17 -7.28
C TYR A 269 9.93 13.69 -7.14
N THR A 270 10.81 14.28 -7.93
CA THR A 270 10.92 15.74 -8.10
C THR A 270 10.81 16.04 -9.58
N VAL A 271 9.90 16.93 -9.91
CA VAL A 271 9.63 17.31 -11.32
C VAL A 271 10.85 18.00 -11.96
N ASP A 272 11.62 18.73 -11.17
CA ASP A 272 12.79 19.48 -11.65
C ASP A 272 14.06 19.04 -10.91
N LYS A 273 14.87 18.21 -11.57
CA LYS A 273 16.18 17.78 -11.07
C LYS A 273 17.25 18.88 -11.14
N SER A 274 16.97 20.00 -11.79
CA SER A 274 17.93 21.08 -12.04
C SER A 274 17.91 22.17 -10.95
N LYS A 275 16.82 22.30 -10.20
CA LYS A 275 16.77 23.18 -9.05
C LYS A 275 17.38 22.45 -7.85
N ASN A 276 18.57 22.91 -7.45
CA ASN A 276 19.33 22.48 -6.26
C ASN A 276 18.61 22.75 -4.92
N ASP A 277 17.31 22.93 -4.90
CA ASP A 277 16.56 23.03 -3.65
C ASP A 277 16.33 21.62 -3.10
N ALA A 278 16.99 21.37 -1.99
CA ALA A 278 16.98 20.11 -1.25
C ALA A 278 15.56 19.80 -0.71
N SER A 279 14.69 19.34 -1.59
CA SER A 279 13.41 18.76 -1.20
C SER A 279 13.54 17.25 -1.17
N SER A 280 13.33 16.67 -0.01
CA SER A 280 13.46 15.21 0.22
C SER A 280 12.46 14.37 -0.59
N GLY A 281 11.51 15.00 -1.32
CA GLY A 281 10.43 14.28 -1.99
C GLY A 281 9.53 13.46 -1.04
N LEU A 282 9.68 13.66 0.28
CA LEU A 282 8.95 12.90 1.30
C LEU A 282 7.57 13.49 1.61
N GLY A 283 7.37 14.81 1.41
CA GLY A 283 6.17 15.50 1.86
C GLY A 283 4.89 14.93 1.28
N LEU A 284 4.83 14.73 -0.04
CA LEU A 284 3.63 14.17 -0.69
C LEU A 284 3.45 12.68 -0.40
N ASN A 285 4.54 11.93 -0.23
CA ASN A 285 4.44 10.55 0.21
C ASN A 285 3.90 10.41 1.65
N ILE A 286 4.27 11.33 2.56
CA ILE A 286 3.68 11.42 3.91
C ILE A 286 2.18 11.72 3.81
N VAL A 287 1.78 12.64 2.93
CA VAL A 287 0.37 12.97 2.68
C VAL A 287 -0.42 11.74 2.24
N GLU A 288 0.08 11.01 1.24
CA GLU A 288 -0.57 9.79 0.73
C GLU A 288 -0.74 8.74 1.82
N ASN A 289 0.35 8.40 2.53
CA ASN A 289 0.32 7.38 3.58
C ASN A 289 -0.61 7.77 4.75
N LEU A 290 -0.60 9.04 5.19
CA LEU A 290 -1.50 9.51 6.24
C LEU A 290 -2.96 9.50 5.80
N CYS A 291 -3.26 9.92 4.57
CA CYS A 291 -4.60 9.86 4.02
C CYS A 291 -5.10 8.40 3.97
N GLU A 292 -4.29 7.46 3.49
CA GLU A 292 -4.63 6.04 3.47
C GLU A 292 -4.93 5.51 4.88
N LEU A 293 -4.05 5.79 5.86
CA LEU A 293 -4.24 5.38 7.26
C LEU A 293 -5.51 5.96 7.88
N MET A 294 -5.84 7.21 7.56
CA MET A 294 -7.06 7.88 8.02
C MET A 294 -8.32 7.44 7.27
N GLY A 295 -8.18 6.68 6.17
CA GLY A 295 -9.28 6.29 5.29
C GLY A 295 -9.81 7.46 4.46
N LEU A 296 -8.92 8.38 4.07
CA LEU A 296 -9.16 9.49 3.15
C LEU A 296 -8.67 9.13 1.75
N GLU A 297 -9.37 9.59 0.74
CA GLU A 297 -8.93 9.50 -0.65
C GLU A 297 -8.09 10.73 -0.99
N VAL A 298 -6.93 10.55 -1.62
CA VAL A 298 -6.11 11.65 -2.12
C VAL A 298 -5.90 11.48 -3.62
N SER A 299 -5.98 12.58 -4.35
CA SER A 299 -5.74 12.61 -5.78
C SER A 299 -5.02 13.89 -6.19
N VAL A 300 -4.30 13.81 -7.30
CA VAL A 300 -3.56 14.93 -7.88
C VAL A 300 -4.07 15.21 -9.29
N ALA A 301 -4.06 16.46 -9.67
CA ALA A 301 -4.35 16.88 -11.03
C ALA A 301 -3.45 18.06 -11.44
N TYR A 302 -3.06 18.06 -12.70
CA TYR A 302 -2.37 19.17 -13.33
C TYR A 302 -3.09 19.53 -14.63
N LYS A 303 -3.59 20.72 -14.71
CA LYS A 303 -4.33 21.18 -15.90
C LYS A 303 -4.22 22.71 -16.03
N ASN A 304 -3.90 23.18 -17.23
CA ASN A 304 -3.76 24.60 -17.51
C ASN A 304 -2.80 25.32 -16.55
N GLU A 305 -1.63 24.72 -16.32
CA GLU A 305 -0.61 25.23 -15.37
C GLU A 305 -1.07 25.28 -13.90
N ILE A 306 -2.24 24.75 -13.57
CA ILE A 306 -2.72 24.62 -12.20
C ILE A 306 -2.42 23.20 -11.70
N PHE A 307 -1.54 23.13 -10.71
CA PHE A 307 -1.32 21.94 -9.91
C PHE A 307 -2.33 21.91 -8.77
N SER A 308 -2.95 20.78 -8.52
CA SER A 308 -3.91 20.64 -7.43
C SER A 308 -3.87 19.27 -6.79
N ILE A 309 -4.03 19.25 -5.45
CA ILE A 309 -4.21 18.04 -4.64
C ILE A 309 -5.58 18.14 -3.99
N LEU A 310 -6.35 17.07 -4.13
CA LEU A 310 -7.69 16.93 -3.57
C LEU A 310 -7.69 15.81 -2.54
N ILE A 311 -8.15 16.12 -1.32
CA ILE A 311 -8.40 15.15 -0.26
C ILE A 311 -9.90 15.05 -0.07
N LYS A 312 -10.42 13.80 -0.10
CA LYS A 312 -11.84 13.53 0.07
C LYS A 312 -12.07 12.60 1.25
N GLY A 313 -13.04 12.92 2.06
CA GLY A 313 -13.40 12.12 3.22
C GLY A 313 -14.88 12.28 3.58
N LYS A 314 -15.38 11.40 4.43
CA LYS A 314 -16.77 11.43 4.87
C LYS A 314 -16.98 12.61 5.82
N ALA A 315 -17.97 13.46 5.53
CA ALA A 315 -18.43 14.50 6.43
C ALA A 315 -19.43 13.94 7.45
N LEU A 316 -19.53 14.60 8.60
CA LEU A 316 -20.60 14.40 9.57
C LEU A 316 -21.70 15.42 9.34
N ASN A 317 -22.92 14.97 9.33
CA ASN A 317 -24.10 15.83 9.27
C ASN A 317 -24.29 16.65 10.55
#